data_43e6171e3242f272edcf40373fa7a1df
#
_entry.id   43e6171e3242f272edcf40373fa7a1df
#
_cell.length_a   1.000
_cell.length_b   1.000
_cell.length_c   1.000
_cell.angle_alpha   90.00
_cell.angle_beta   90.00
_cell.angle_gamma   90.00
#
_symmetry.space_group_name_H-M   'P 1'
#
loop_
_entity.id
_entity.type
_entity.pdbx_description
1 polymer ?
#
loop_
_entity_poly.entity_id
_entity_poly.type
_entity_poly.pdbx_seq_one_letter_code
_entity_poly.pdbx_strand_id
1 'polypeptide(L)'
;AVLTEILNSNVLVVSKKGKILGVSKSAHVDAINELIVESVGAHIDEMLNERLLNVLSTKENVNLETLGFSSEKVQGYQAIIVPIDIAGERLGTLFIYKQNELYSIDDIILSEYGTAVVGLEMLRSVNEESAEETRKEHIVQSAISTLSFSELEAIIHIFEELDGTEGILVASKIADRVGITRSVIVNALRKFESAGVIESRSSGMKGTYIKVLNDYVFTELEKIKKERL
;
A
#
# COMPACT_ATOMS: atom_id res chain seq x y z
N ALA A 1 8.73 19.80 4.59
CA ALA A 1 9.40 20.79 5.45
C ALA A 1 10.24 21.77 4.61
N VAL A 2 11.33 21.34 3.95
CA VAL A 2 12.26 22.25 3.24
C VAL A 2 11.56 23.11 2.17
N LEU A 3 10.78 22.51 1.26
CA LEU A 3 10.04 23.27 0.24
C LEU A 3 9.05 24.26 0.86
N THR A 4 8.37 23.86 1.91
CA THR A 4 7.41 24.70 2.64
C THR A 4 8.07 25.96 3.20
N GLU A 5 9.25 25.81 3.79
CA GLU A 5 10.00 26.93 4.38
C GLU A 5 10.55 27.88 3.32
N ILE A 6 11.16 27.33 2.26
CA ILE A 6 11.77 28.16 1.21
C ILE A 6 10.72 28.86 0.36
N LEU A 7 9.64 28.16 -0.01
CA LEU A 7 8.56 28.69 -0.87
C LEU A 7 7.51 29.47 -0.06
N ASN A 8 7.59 29.43 1.26
CA ASN A 8 6.58 29.98 2.16
C ASN A 8 5.15 29.54 1.75
N SER A 9 4.98 28.24 1.49
CA SER A 9 3.79 27.67 0.86
C SER A 9 3.36 26.39 1.55
N ASN A 10 2.08 26.05 1.48
CA ASN A 10 1.59 24.72 1.81
C ASN A 10 1.96 23.76 0.68
N VAL A 11 2.42 22.56 1.05
CA VAL A 11 2.91 21.54 0.12
C VAL A 11 2.20 20.22 0.38
N LEU A 12 1.62 19.64 -0.65
CA LEU A 12 0.98 18.34 -0.63
C LEU A 12 1.60 17.43 -1.69
N VAL A 13 1.77 16.17 -1.32
CA VAL A 13 2.10 15.08 -2.24
C VAL A 13 0.88 14.18 -2.35
N VAL A 14 0.33 14.05 -3.55
CA VAL A 14 -0.88 13.28 -3.82
C VAL A 14 -0.51 12.15 -4.79
N SER A 15 -0.90 10.91 -4.46
CA SER A 15 -0.71 9.75 -5.35
C SER A 15 -1.63 9.84 -6.57
N LYS A 16 -1.37 9.05 -7.60
CA LYS A 16 -2.26 8.94 -8.78
C LYS A 16 -3.70 8.51 -8.44
N LYS A 17 -3.92 7.89 -7.29
CA LYS A 17 -5.25 7.49 -6.79
C LYS A 17 -5.90 8.56 -5.89
N GLY A 18 -5.33 9.75 -5.79
CA GLY A 18 -5.85 10.83 -4.96
C GLY A 18 -5.53 10.74 -3.47
N LYS A 19 -4.75 9.74 -3.03
CA LYS A 19 -4.36 9.60 -1.62
C LYS A 19 -3.24 10.60 -1.28
N ILE A 20 -3.40 11.31 -0.18
CA ILE A 20 -2.39 12.24 0.34
C ILE A 20 -1.28 11.43 1.01
N LEU A 21 -0.08 11.49 0.43
CA LEU A 21 1.11 10.79 0.90
C LEU A 21 1.96 11.65 1.84
N GLY A 22 1.88 12.97 1.70
CA GLY A 22 2.61 13.91 2.53
C GLY A 22 1.97 15.28 2.54
N VAL A 23 2.05 15.95 3.68
CA VAL A 23 1.59 17.33 3.90
C VAL A 23 2.66 18.08 4.67
N SER A 24 2.94 19.31 4.25
CA SER A 24 3.75 20.25 5.01
C SER A 24 3.10 21.63 4.94
N LYS A 25 2.82 22.20 6.09
CA LYS A 25 2.09 23.47 6.24
C LYS A 25 3.02 24.63 6.57
N SER A 26 2.86 25.74 5.89
CA SER A 26 3.49 27.01 6.23
C SER A 26 2.72 27.67 7.38
N ALA A 27 3.44 28.33 8.26
CA ALA A 27 2.82 29.12 9.34
C ALA A 27 2.08 30.37 8.83
N HIS A 28 2.32 30.74 7.58
CA HIS A 28 1.81 31.98 6.97
C HIS A 28 0.73 31.76 5.91
N VAL A 29 0.32 30.53 5.69
CA VAL A 29 -0.66 30.16 4.65
C VAL A 29 -1.77 29.33 5.27
N ASP A 30 -3.00 29.84 5.18
CA ASP A 30 -4.16 29.11 5.69
C ASP A 30 -4.44 27.85 4.86
N ALA A 31 -4.91 26.80 5.55
CA ALA A 31 -5.28 25.55 4.92
C ALA A 31 -6.62 25.68 4.17
N ILE A 32 -6.69 25.12 2.97
CA ILE A 32 -7.92 25.07 2.18
C ILE A 32 -8.62 23.74 2.44
N ASN A 33 -9.62 23.75 3.34
CA ASN A 33 -10.36 22.53 3.74
C ASN A 33 -11.68 22.39 2.95
N GLU A 34 -11.65 22.44 1.64
CA GLU A 34 -12.85 22.28 0.81
C GLU A 34 -12.82 20.96 0.02
N LEU A 35 -11.89 20.83 -0.92
CA LEU A 35 -11.71 19.63 -1.74
C LEU A 35 -10.54 18.76 -1.25
N ILE A 36 -9.82 19.24 -0.25
CA ILE A 36 -8.63 18.61 0.31
C ILE A 36 -8.78 18.56 1.84
N VAL A 37 -8.78 17.37 2.39
CA VAL A 37 -8.57 17.16 3.83
C VAL A 37 -7.08 17.00 4.03
N GLU A 38 -6.38 18.04 4.47
CA GLU A 38 -4.91 18.05 4.63
C GLU A 38 -4.41 17.14 5.75
N SER A 39 -4.63 15.85 5.56
CA SER A 39 -4.18 14.77 6.47
C SER A 39 -3.58 13.64 5.65
N VAL A 40 -2.41 13.17 6.07
CA VAL A 40 -1.75 12.01 5.44
C VAL A 40 -2.65 10.78 5.53
N GLY A 41 -2.82 10.09 4.41
CA GLY A 41 -3.71 8.93 4.28
C GLY A 41 -5.14 9.25 3.83
N ALA A 42 -5.59 10.50 3.96
CA ALA A 42 -6.87 10.94 3.41
C ALA A 42 -6.84 10.99 1.87
N HIS A 43 -8.00 11.08 1.24
CA HIS A 43 -8.14 11.28 -0.20
C HIS A 43 -8.65 12.68 -0.49
N ILE A 44 -8.14 13.28 -1.55
CA ILE A 44 -8.69 14.51 -2.11
C ILE A 44 -9.98 14.19 -2.88
N ASP A 45 -10.74 15.23 -3.18
CA ASP A 45 -11.93 15.11 -4.05
C ASP A 45 -11.58 14.46 -5.40
N GLU A 46 -12.43 13.58 -5.91
CA GLU A 46 -12.16 12.80 -7.13
C GLU A 46 -12.03 13.68 -8.37
N MET A 47 -12.90 14.69 -8.51
CA MET A 47 -12.85 15.64 -9.63
C MET A 47 -11.59 16.51 -9.57
N LEU A 48 -11.16 16.89 -8.36
CA LEU A 48 -9.89 17.58 -8.19
C LEU A 48 -8.72 16.67 -8.61
N ASN A 49 -8.73 15.41 -8.19
CA ASN A 49 -7.69 14.46 -8.59
C ASN A 49 -7.59 14.31 -10.11
N GLU A 50 -8.72 14.17 -10.80
CA GLU A 50 -8.75 14.09 -12.27
C GLU A 50 -8.14 15.34 -12.92
N ARG A 51 -8.51 16.54 -12.41
CA ARG A 51 -7.96 17.81 -12.92
C ARG A 51 -6.44 17.90 -12.72
N LEU A 52 -5.94 17.46 -11.56
CA LEU A 52 -4.51 17.39 -11.28
C LEU A 52 -3.78 16.40 -12.18
N LEU A 53 -4.37 15.24 -12.46
CA LEU A 53 -3.79 14.23 -13.36
C LEU A 53 -3.75 14.68 -14.82
N ASN A 54 -4.68 15.55 -15.25
CA ASN A 54 -4.68 16.13 -16.58
C ASN A 54 -3.57 17.18 -16.79
N VAL A 55 -2.87 17.60 -15.73
CA VAL A 55 -1.69 18.44 -15.84
C VAL A 55 -0.51 17.57 -16.22
N LEU A 56 -0.05 17.70 -17.49
CA LEU A 56 1.03 16.87 -18.05
C LEU A 56 2.43 17.51 -17.94
N SER A 57 2.50 18.78 -17.60
CA SER A 57 3.76 19.51 -17.34
C SER A 57 3.53 20.50 -16.22
N THR A 58 4.60 20.96 -15.59
CA THR A 58 4.52 21.97 -14.52
C THR A 58 3.64 23.15 -14.93
N LYS A 59 2.70 23.51 -14.06
CA LYS A 59 1.87 24.69 -14.17
C LYS A 59 2.13 25.58 -12.97
N GLU A 60 2.52 26.80 -13.25
CA GLU A 60 2.77 27.84 -12.27
C GLU A 60 1.62 28.83 -12.19
N ASN A 61 1.47 29.45 -11.04
CA ASN A 61 0.52 30.54 -10.79
C ASN A 61 -0.92 30.19 -11.23
N VAL A 62 -1.33 28.95 -10.94
CA VAL A 62 -2.66 28.45 -11.24
C VAL A 62 -3.65 29.01 -10.24
N ASN A 63 -4.69 29.72 -10.74
CA ASN A 63 -5.79 30.10 -9.88
C ASN A 63 -6.60 28.87 -9.44
N LEU A 64 -6.80 28.72 -8.16
CA LEU A 64 -7.47 27.53 -7.57
C LEU A 64 -8.93 27.40 -7.99
N GLU A 65 -9.61 28.50 -8.38
CA GLU A 65 -10.96 28.43 -8.92
C GLU A 65 -11.03 27.53 -10.17
N THR A 66 -9.99 27.54 -10.99
CA THR A 66 -9.93 26.68 -12.19
C THR A 66 -9.85 25.19 -11.86
N LEU A 67 -9.47 24.87 -10.63
CA LEU A 67 -9.45 23.51 -10.09
C LEU A 67 -10.75 23.11 -9.39
N GLY A 68 -11.74 24.02 -9.34
CA GLY A 68 -13.07 23.77 -8.79
C GLY A 68 -13.28 24.18 -7.34
N PHE A 69 -12.32 24.89 -6.75
CA PHE A 69 -12.53 25.51 -5.44
C PHE A 69 -13.48 26.71 -5.55
N SER A 70 -14.26 26.99 -4.50
CA SER A 70 -15.15 28.15 -4.50
C SER A 70 -14.37 29.45 -4.38
N SER A 71 -14.71 30.46 -5.21
CA SER A 71 -14.04 31.77 -5.27
C SER A 71 -13.95 32.46 -3.92
N GLU A 72 -14.97 32.31 -3.06
CA GLU A 72 -15.00 32.94 -1.73
C GLU A 72 -13.87 32.41 -0.79
N LYS A 73 -13.46 31.15 -0.97
CA LYS A 73 -12.48 30.49 -0.10
C LYS A 73 -11.04 30.57 -0.60
N VAL A 74 -10.89 30.79 -1.92
CA VAL A 74 -9.54 30.72 -2.55
C VAL A 74 -9.13 32.03 -3.20
N GLN A 75 -9.76 33.13 -2.83
CA GLN A 75 -9.39 34.44 -3.34
C GLN A 75 -7.94 34.77 -3.03
N GLY A 76 -7.17 35.10 -4.07
CA GLY A 76 -5.74 35.42 -3.95
C GLY A 76 -4.81 34.23 -3.81
N TYR A 77 -5.34 32.99 -3.79
CA TYR A 77 -4.49 31.80 -3.78
C TYR A 77 -3.98 31.46 -5.19
N GLN A 78 -2.69 31.12 -5.24
CA GLN A 78 -2.01 30.64 -6.43
C GLN A 78 -1.34 29.30 -6.14
N ALA A 79 -1.30 28.42 -7.13
CA ALA A 79 -0.66 27.13 -7.00
C ALA A 79 0.43 26.87 -8.05
N ILE A 80 1.40 26.04 -7.65
CA ILE A 80 2.24 25.27 -8.57
C ILE A 80 1.73 23.84 -8.56
N ILE A 81 1.55 23.26 -9.73
CA ILE A 81 1.15 21.87 -9.94
C ILE A 81 2.28 21.20 -10.71
N VAL A 82 2.97 20.26 -10.08
CA VAL A 82 4.05 19.52 -10.72
C VAL A 82 3.68 18.04 -10.81
N PRO A 83 3.60 17.48 -12.02
CA PRO A 83 3.44 16.04 -12.19
C PRO A 83 4.65 15.29 -11.66
N ILE A 84 4.40 14.22 -10.90
CA ILE A 84 5.46 13.32 -10.41
C ILE A 84 5.52 12.14 -11.38
N ASP A 85 6.39 12.27 -12.40
CA ASP A 85 6.59 11.26 -13.43
C ASP A 85 8.03 10.72 -13.33
N ILE A 86 8.17 9.41 -13.15
CA ILE A 86 9.47 8.74 -13.09
C ILE A 86 9.48 7.58 -14.10
N ALA A 87 10.49 7.53 -14.94
CA ALA A 87 10.66 6.49 -15.96
C ALA A 87 9.43 6.30 -16.88
N GLY A 88 8.69 7.38 -17.16
CA GLY A 88 7.50 7.36 -17.99
C GLY A 88 6.22 6.91 -17.28
N GLU A 89 6.28 6.67 -15.98
CA GLU A 89 5.12 6.34 -15.17
C GLU A 89 4.71 7.53 -14.29
N ARG A 90 3.41 7.92 -14.34
CA ARG A 90 2.82 8.89 -13.44
C ARG A 90 2.61 8.26 -12.07
N LEU A 91 3.33 8.76 -11.06
CA LEU A 91 3.21 8.30 -9.67
C LEU A 91 2.22 9.16 -8.86
N GLY A 92 2.13 10.45 -9.19
CA GLY A 92 1.28 11.37 -8.45
C GLY A 92 1.43 12.82 -8.87
N THR A 93 1.11 13.73 -7.97
CA THR A 93 1.20 15.19 -8.17
C THR A 93 1.77 15.86 -6.93
N LEU A 94 2.73 16.72 -7.11
CA LEU A 94 3.14 17.71 -6.10
C LEU A 94 2.28 18.96 -6.28
N PHE A 95 1.50 19.29 -5.25
CA PHE A 95 0.61 20.42 -5.22
C PHE A 95 1.10 21.41 -4.16
N ILE A 96 1.44 22.63 -4.59
CA ILE A 96 2.01 23.68 -3.74
C ILE A 96 1.12 24.90 -3.89
N TYR A 97 0.74 25.55 -2.79
CA TYR A 97 -0.08 26.75 -2.87
C TYR A 97 0.26 27.78 -1.79
N LYS A 98 0.11 29.05 -2.12
CA LYS A 98 0.21 30.19 -1.22
C LYS A 98 -0.81 31.27 -1.60
N GLN A 99 -0.92 32.30 -0.76
CA GLN A 99 -1.84 33.41 -0.94
C GLN A 99 -1.08 34.72 -1.19
N ASN A 100 -1.67 35.60 -1.99
CA ASN A 100 -1.26 37.00 -2.22
C ASN A 100 0.10 37.20 -2.91
N GLU A 101 0.77 36.15 -3.35
CA GLU A 101 2.05 36.24 -4.04
C GLU A 101 2.08 35.28 -5.23
N LEU A 102 2.79 35.71 -6.29
CA LEU A 102 3.09 34.84 -7.42
C LEU A 102 4.38 34.06 -7.16
N TYR A 103 4.49 32.93 -7.80
CA TYR A 103 5.70 32.12 -7.82
C TYR A 103 6.67 32.66 -8.87
N SER A 104 7.94 32.74 -8.49
CA SER A 104 9.05 33.10 -9.35
C SER A 104 9.57 31.89 -10.15
N ILE A 105 10.45 32.14 -11.11
CA ILE A 105 11.15 31.06 -11.85
C ILE A 105 11.97 30.20 -10.90
N ASP A 106 12.61 30.77 -9.89
CA ASP A 106 13.39 30.02 -8.91
C ASP A 106 12.51 29.10 -8.08
N ASP A 107 11.31 29.54 -7.72
CA ASP A 107 10.31 28.72 -7.01
C ASP A 107 9.88 27.51 -7.86
N ILE A 108 9.70 27.72 -9.17
CA ILE A 108 9.33 26.66 -10.12
C ILE A 108 10.44 25.63 -10.22
N ILE A 109 11.70 26.09 -10.46
CA ILE A 109 12.89 25.22 -10.54
C ILE A 109 13.03 24.39 -9.27
N LEU A 110 12.88 25.03 -8.11
CA LEU A 110 12.97 24.33 -6.82
C LEU A 110 11.85 23.31 -6.62
N SER A 111 10.64 23.61 -7.08
CA SER A 111 9.50 22.71 -7.04
C SER A 111 9.72 21.48 -7.92
N GLU A 112 10.24 21.65 -9.14
CA GLU A 112 10.59 20.56 -10.05
C GLU A 112 11.70 19.67 -9.49
N TYR A 113 12.73 20.29 -8.91
CA TYR A 113 13.80 19.53 -8.25
C TYR A 113 13.28 18.74 -7.05
N GLY A 114 12.45 19.37 -6.21
CA GLY A 114 11.80 18.70 -5.09
C GLY A 114 10.91 17.55 -5.54
N THR A 115 10.23 17.72 -6.68
CA THR A 115 9.40 16.67 -7.28
C THR A 115 10.21 15.46 -7.70
N ALA A 116 11.40 15.66 -8.27
CA ALA A 116 12.28 14.55 -8.62
C ALA A 116 12.71 13.72 -7.40
N VAL A 117 13.05 14.40 -6.29
CA VAL A 117 13.40 13.72 -5.03
C VAL A 117 12.21 12.92 -4.46
N VAL A 118 11.03 13.55 -4.42
CA VAL A 118 9.80 12.88 -3.96
C VAL A 118 9.45 11.69 -4.86
N GLY A 119 9.57 11.85 -6.17
CA GLY A 119 9.28 10.79 -7.14
C GLY A 119 10.19 9.58 -6.99
N LEU A 120 11.49 9.80 -6.75
CA LEU A 120 12.43 8.71 -6.48
C LEU A 120 12.08 7.94 -5.19
N GLU A 121 11.67 8.66 -4.14
CA GLU A 121 11.25 8.01 -2.89
C GLU A 121 9.93 7.24 -3.06
N MET A 122 8.97 7.79 -3.82
CA MET A 122 7.74 7.08 -4.17
C MET A 122 8.03 5.80 -4.96
N LEU A 123 8.91 5.87 -5.96
CA LEU A 123 9.31 4.72 -6.76
C LEU A 123 9.99 3.65 -5.90
N ARG A 124 10.86 4.08 -5.00
CA ARG A 124 11.51 3.18 -4.04
C ARG A 124 10.49 2.45 -3.17
N SER A 125 9.51 3.17 -2.59
CA SER A 125 8.47 2.57 -1.76
C SER A 125 7.63 1.54 -2.52
N VAL A 126 7.26 1.85 -3.77
CA VAL A 126 6.52 0.92 -4.64
C VAL A 126 7.34 -0.34 -4.94
N ASN A 127 8.63 -0.17 -5.23
CA ASN A 127 9.52 -1.31 -5.50
C ASN A 127 9.75 -2.17 -4.25
N GLU A 128 9.89 -1.57 -3.07
CA GLU A 128 10.03 -2.29 -1.80
C GLU A 128 8.78 -3.10 -1.48
N GLU A 129 7.58 -2.53 -1.66
CA GLU A 129 6.31 -3.22 -1.47
C GLU A 129 6.15 -4.40 -2.44
N SER A 130 6.42 -4.19 -3.73
CA SER A 130 6.37 -5.25 -4.76
C SER A 130 7.39 -6.36 -4.50
N ALA A 131 8.59 -6.01 -4.05
CA ALA A 131 9.62 -7.00 -3.68
C ALA A 131 9.21 -7.84 -2.47
N GLU A 132 8.57 -7.23 -1.48
CA GLU A 132 8.07 -7.95 -0.30
C GLU A 132 6.90 -8.89 -0.66
N GLU A 133 5.97 -8.46 -1.52
CA GLU A 133 4.90 -9.31 -2.03
C GLU A 133 5.47 -10.52 -2.79
N THR A 134 6.41 -10.29 -3.71
CA THR A 134 7.08 -11.36 -4.47
C THR A 134 7.81 -12.32 -3.53
N ARG A 135 8.47 -11.81 -2.50
CA ARG A 135 9.14 -12.64 -1.50
C ARG A 135 8.16 -13.51 -0.72
N LYS A 136 7.00 -12.96 -0.29
CA LYS A 136 5.95 -13.72 0.38
C LYS A 136 5.42 -14.84 -0.50
N GLU A 137 5.19 -14.56 -1.77
CA GLU A 137 4.78 -15.55 -2.77
C GLU A 137 5.80 -16.69 -2.89
N HIS A 138 7.07 -16.37 -3.11
CA HIS A 138 8.14 -17.38 -3.24
C HIS A 138 8.30 -18.26 -2.00
N ILE A 139 8.17 -17.70 -0.80
CA ILE A 139 8.24 -18.47 0.44
C ILE A 139 7.13 -19.53 0.47
N VAL A 140 5.89 -19.14 0.18
CA VAL A 140 4.74 -20.06 0.20
C VAL A 140 4.87 -21.13 -0.88
N GLN A 141 5.19 -20.76 -2.12
CA GLN A 141 5.37 -21.70 -3.23
C GLN A 141 6.49 -22.70 -2.94
N SER A 142 7.61 -22.22 -2.38
CA SER A 142 8.71 -23.08 -1.96
C SER A 142 8.28 -24.07 -0.86
N ALA A 143 7.53 -23.59 0.15
CA ALA A 143 7.02 -24.45 1.20
C ALA A 143 6.10 -25.55 0.64
N ILE A 144 5.16 -25.20 -0.24
CA ILE A 144 4.23 -26.12 -0.88
C ILE A 144 4.99 -27.15 -1.73
N SER A 145 6.01 -26.75 -2.48
CA SER A 145 6.80 -27.64 -3.33
C SER A 145 7.53 -28.75 -2.56
N THR A 146 7.76 -28.58 -1.27
CA THR A 146 8.38 -29.58 -0.40
C THR A 146 7.40 -30.65 0.12
N LEU A 147 6.09 -30.42 -0.04
CA LEU A 147 5.07 -31.31 0.47
C LEU A 147 4.86 -32.51 -0.45
N SER A 148 4.66 -33.67 0.15
CA SER A 148 4.08 -34.82 -0.56
C SER A 148 2.59 -34.56 -0.84
N PHE A 149 2.00 -35.37 -1.71
CA PHE A 149 0.58 -35.27 -2.01
C PHE A 149 -0.30 -35.32 -0.75
N SER A 150 -0.06 -36.28 0.15
CA SER A 150 -0.84 -36.40 1.38
C SER A 150 -0.61 -35.25 2.38
N GLU A 151 0.61 -34.68 2.40
CA GLU A 151 0.90 -33.50 3.22
C GLU A 151 0.22 -32.25 2.66
N LEU A 152 0.12 -32.08 1.33
CA LEU A 152 -0.59 -30.99 0.73
C LEU A 152 -2.10 -31.10 0.98
N GLU A 153 -2.68 -32.29 0.88
CA GLU A 153 -4.07 -32.54 1.28
C GLU A 153 -4.29 -32.17 2.76
N ALA A 154 -3.37 -32.55 3.64
CA ALA A 154 -3.44 -32.17 5.04
C ALA A 154 -3.44 -30.65 5.24
N ILE A 155 -2.58 -29.92 4.54
CA ILE A 155 -2.52 -28.44 4.61
C ILE A 155 -3.82 -27.83 4.11
N ILE A 156 -4.34 -28.27 2.99
CA ILE A 156 -5.61 -27.75 2.44
C ILE A 156 -6.71 -27.87 3.50
N HIS A 157 -6.88 -29.04 4.11
CA HIS A 157 -7.94 -29.26 5.12
C HIS A 157 -7.67 -28.52 6.43
N ILE A 158 -6.43 -28.32 6.82
CA ILE A 158 -6.05 -27.50 7.98
C ILE A 158 -6.52 -26.05 7.76
N PHE A 159 -6.23 -25.49 6.58
CA PHE A 159 -6.61 -24.11 6.27
C PHE A 159 -8.11 -23.93 6.01
N GLU A 160 -8.84 -24.98 5.60
CA GLU A 160 -10.30 -24.98 5.51
C GLU A 160 -10.97 -24.96 6.90
N GLU A 161 -10.36 -25.63 7.89
CA GLU A 161 -10.90 -25.68 9.24
C GLU A 161 -10.46 -24.47 10.09
N LEU A 162 -9.42 -23.74 9.63
CA LEU A 162 -8.94 -22.54 10.28
C LEU A 162 -9.85 -21.35 9.92
N ASP A 163 -10.61 -20.89 10.89
CA ASP A 163 -11.48 -19.72 10.73
C ASP A 163 -10.66 -18.42 10.90
N GLY A 164 -10.15 -17.90 9.78
CA GLY A 164 -9.31 -16.70 9.75
C GLY A 164 -7.80 -17.01 9.76
N THR A 165 -7.03 -16.16 10.43
CA THR A 165 -5.56 -16.21 10.41
C THR A 165 -4.93 -16.97 11.58
N GLU A 166 -5.73 -17.36 12.58
CA GLU A 166 -5.25 -18.12 13.73
C GLU A 166 -6.36 -18.98 14.35
N GLY A 167 -6.00 -20.10 14.98
CA GLY A 167 -6.97 -20.97 15.63
C GLY A 167 -6.33 -22.21 16.26
N ILE A 168 -7.16 -22.99 16.98
CA ILE A 168 -6.73 -24.26 17.58
C ILE A 168 -7.35 -25.41 16.80
N LEU A 169 -6.53 -26.30 16.29
CA LEU A 169 -6.94 -27.45 15.51
C LEU A 169 -6.54 -28.76 16.21
N VAL A 170 -7.38 -29.78 16.06
CA VAL A 170 -7.13 -31.11 16.59
C VAL A 170 -6.67 -32.01 15.44
N ALA A 171 -5.36 -32.22 15.32
CA ALA A 171 -4.74 -32.97 14.24
C ALA A 171 -5.33 -34.38 14.02
N SER A 172 -5.71 -35.07 15.09
CA SER A 172 -6.33 -36.41 14.98
C SER A 172 -7.70 -36.34 14.30
N LYS A 173 -8.52 -35.32 14.59
CA LYS A 173 -9.84 -35.16 13.95
C LYS A 173 -9.72 -34.90 12.45
N ILE A 174 -8.74 -34.09 12.05
CA ILE A 174 -8.46 -33.82 10.63
C ILE A 174 -7.96 -35.11 9.97
N ALA A 175 -7.02 -35.81 10.61
CA ALA A 175 -6.46 -37.08 10.12
C ALA A 175 -7.56 -38.12 9.86
N ASP A 176 -8.47 -38.30 10.82
CA ASP A 176 -9.59 -39.26 10.72
C ASP A 176 -10.56 -38.90 9.60
N ARG A 177 -10.83 -37.59 9.38
CA ARG A 177 -11.74 -37.10 8.33
C ARG A 177 -11.18 -37.29 6.94
N VAL A 178 -9.88 -37.06 6.74
CA VAL A 178 -9.20 -37.08 5.45
C VAL A 178 -8.64 -38.46 5.10
N GLY A 179 -8.63 -39.38 6.07
CA GLY A 179 -8.07 -40.74 5.87
C GLY A 179 -6.55 -40.77 5.82
N ILE A 180 -5.88 -39.84 6.49
CA ILE A 180 -4.42 -39.75 6.58
C ILE A 180 -3.97 -39.98 8.04
N THR A 181 -2.68 -40.17 8.25
CA THR A 181 -2.16 -40.35 9.61
C THR A 181 -1.85 -39.00 10.30
N ARG A 182 -1.97 -38.96 11.63
CA ARG A 182 -1.58 -37.78 12.41
C ARG A 182 -0.15 -37.31 12.13
N SER A 183 0.77 -38.25 11.84
CA SER A 183 2.16 -37.93 11.53
C SER A 183 2.32 -37.15 10.24
N VAL A 184 1.48 -37.41 9.23
CA VAL A 184 1.46 -36.61 7.99
C VAL A 184 1.10 -35.16 8.30
N ILE A 185 0.07 -34.92 9.09
CA ILE A 185 -0.34 -33.58 9.51
C ILE A 185 0.78 -32.86 10.27
N VAL A 186 1.38 -33.52 11.24
CA VAL A 186 2.48 -32.94 12.04
C VAL A 186 3.69 -32.61 11.16
N ASN A 187 4.03 -33.48 10.21
CA ASN A 187 5.13 -33.21 9.27
C ASN A 187 4.83 -32.04 8.33
N ALA A 188 3.61 -31.97 7.80
CA ALA A 188 3.17 -30.85 6.97
C ALA A 188 3.25 -29.51 7.72
N LEU A 189 2.72 -29.46 8.94
CA LEU A 189 2.81 -28.27 9.80
C LEU A 189 4.25 -27.88 10.10
N ARG A 190 5.13 -28.85 10.40
CA ARG A 190 6.55 -28.58 10.67
C ARG A 190 7.27 -28.01 9.46
N LYS A 191 6.95 -28.47 8.24
CA LYS A 191 7.51 -27.92 7.00
C LYS A 191 7.09 -26.47 6.80
N PHE A 192 5.81 -26.15 7.00
CA PHE A 192 5.27 -24.79 6.90
C PHE A 192 5.83 -23.87 7.98
N GLU A 193 6.00 -24.37 9.19
CA GLU A 193 6.64 -23.62 10.28
C GLU A 193 8.12 -23.34 9.97
N SER A 194 8.86 -24.36 9.50
CA SER A 194 10.27 -24.20 9.11
C SER A 194 10.45 -23.22 7.95
N ALA A 195 9.48 -23.11 7.06
CA ALA A 195 9.47 -22.14 5.97
C ALA A 195 9.01 -20.72 6.40
N GLY A 196 8.55 -20.55 7.65
CA GLY A 196 8.04 -19.27 8.15
C GLY A 196 6.65 -18.88 7.59
N VAL A 197 5.89 -19.87 7.09
CA VAL A 197 4.51 -19.63 6.61
C VAL A 197 3.53 -19.57 7.78
N ILE A 198 3.74 -20.39 8.79
CA ILE A 198 2.93 -20.44 10.01
C ILE A 198 3.81 -20.46 11.25
N GLU A 199 3.22 -20.16 12.40
CA GLU A 199 3.71 -20.51 13.74
C GLU A 199 2.78 -21.57 14.31
N SER A 200 3.34 -22.62 14.92
CA SER A 200 2.57 -23.67 15.57
C SER A 200 2.99 -23.89 17.02
N ARG A 201 2.00 -24.10 17.92
CA ARG A 201 2.24 -24.39 19.34
C ARG A 201 1.32 -25.49 19.83
N SER A 202 1.90 -26.50 20.48
CA SER A 202 1.09 -27.53 21.13
C SER A 202 0.33 -26.96 22.33
N SER A 203 -0.99 -27.14 22.33
CA SER A 203 -1.89 -26.77 23.45
C SER A 203 -2.33 -28.00 24.26
N GLY A 204 -1.50 -29.03 24.29
CA GLY A 204 -1.75 -30.27 25.03
C GLY A 204 -3.00 -30.99 24.51
N MET A 205 -3.91 -31.35 25.42
CA MET A 205 -5.17 -32.03 25.06
C MET A 205 -6.13 -31.20 24.22
N LYS A 206 -5.97 -29.87 24.16
CA LYS A 206 -6.82 -28.96 23.38
C LYS A 206 -6.48 -28.96 21.88
N GLY A 207 -5.30 -29.47 21.50
CA GLY A 207 -4.87 -29.51 20.10
C GLY A 207 -3.60 -28.72 19.82
N THR A 208 -3.48 -28.24 18.59
CA THR A 208 -2.36 -27.40 18.14
C THR A 208 -2.88 -26.03 17.77
N TYR A 209 -2.37 -25.01 18.41
CA TYR A 209 -2.61 -23.62 18.00
C TYR A 209 -1.75 -23.32 16.77
N ILE A 210 -2.36 -22.69 15.76
CA ILE A 210 -1.72 -22.28 14.51
C ILE A 210 -1.99 -20.80 14.32
N LYS A 211 -0.94 -20.08 13.90
CA LYS A 211 -1.03 -18.68 13.48
C LYS A 211 -0.37 -18.54 12.11
N VAL A 212 -1.08 -17.95 11.16
CA VAL A 212 -0.57 -17.67 9.82
C VAL A 212 0.33 -16.44 9.89
N LEU A 213 1.57 -16.57 9.41
CA LEU A 213 2.56 -15.49 9.33
C LEU A 213 2.66 -14.91 7.93
N ASN A 214 2.33 -15.71 6.91
CA ASN A 214 2.35 -15.32 5.51
C ASN A 214 0.98 -15.59 4.89
N ASP A 215 0.21 -14.52 4.74
CA ASP A 215 -1.18 -14.53 4.27
C ASP A 215 -1.34 -14.95 2.79
N TYR A 216 -0.27 -14.87 1.99
CA TYR A 216 -0.26 -15.33 0.60
C TYR A 216 -0.63 -16.82 0.48
N VAL A 217 -0.46 -17.59 1.55
CA VAL A 217 -0.82 -19.03 1.60
C VAL A 217 -2.29 -19.27 1.23
N PHE A 218 -3.21 -18.40 1.63
CA PHE A 218 -4.63 -18.54 1.29
C PHE A 218 -4.85 -18.44 -0.22
N THR A 219 -4.22 -17.45 -0.86
CA THR A 219 -4.31 -17.24 -2.31
C THR A 219 -3.75 -18.44 -3.08
N GLU A 220 -2.61 -18.99 -2.65
CA GLU A 220 -1.96 -20.09 -3.34
C GLU A 220 -2.72 -21.43 -3.17
N LEU A 221 -3.24 -21.69 -1.97
CA LEU A 221 -4.08 -22.88 -1.74
C LEU A 221 -5.39 -22.81 -2.53
N GLU A 222 -6.00 -21.64 -2.71
CA GLU A 222 -7.18 -21.49 -3.55
C GLU A 222 -6.89 -21.75 -5.04
N LYS A 223 -5.74 -21.31 -5.54
CA LYS A 223 -5.29 -21.61 -6.91
C LYS A 223 -5.16 -23.12 -7.11
N ILE A 224 -4.46 -23.80 -6.19
CA ILE A 224 -4.27 -25.25 -6.27
C ILE A 224 -5.59 -26.02 -6.23
N LYS A 225 -6.56 -25.57 -5.43
CA LYS A 225 -7.89 -26.19 -5.38
C LYS A 225 -8.63 -26.06 -6.72
N LYS A 226 -8.56 -24.88 -7.36
CA LYS A 226 -9.20 -24.63 -8.66
C LYS A 226 -8.59 -25.43 -9.81
N GLU A 227 -7.29 -25.70 -9.76
CA GLU A 227 -6.58 -26.50 -10.78
C GLU A 227 -6.84 -28.00 -10.66
N ARG A 228 -7.40 -28.45 -9.52
CA ARG A 228 -7.71 -29.86 -9.26
C ARG A 228 -9.18 -30.23 -9.52
N LEU A 229 -10.04 -29.25 -9.75
CA LEU A 229 -11.45 -29.40 -10.13
C LEU A 229 -11.59 -29.45 -11.65
#